data_b5c0c9dd62dc38ea1b7641d8c6b7098c
#
_entry.id   b5c0c9dd62dc38ea1b7641d8c6b7098c
#
_cell.length_a   1.000
_cell.length_b   1.000
_cell.length_c   1.000
_cell.angle_alpha   90.00
_cell.angle_beta   90.00
_cell.angle_gamma   90.00
#
_symmetry.space_group_name_H-M   'P 1'
#
loop_
_entity.id
_entity.type
_entity.pdbx_description
1 polymer ?
#
loop_
_entity_poly.entity_id
_entity_poly.type
_entity_poly.pdbx_seq_one_letter_code
_entity_poly.pdbx_strand_id
1 'polypeptide(L)'
;IDMYAYFRRDFNLSSYKLDDVAGQFISDSVKYVSNSTHPELGDVTELCSKNLMGLNVGDFIHIELTGFTADYFNDGQKFIVADIELNKSVTHMVKGVEETNTYNVIVIKGHYELDNSKSIKWGMAKDDVTPQDIFRLSKGSASDRAIVAKYCIQDCNLVHHLMNKIDVITGYVEMSRICSVPISFLVFRGQGIKLTSYVAKKCRDKDTLMPDLEKTWKEEGYEGAIVLPPKCSMYMDNPVACVDYSSLYPSSMISQNYSHDSKVWSKEYD
;
A
#
# COMPACT_ATOMS: atom_id res chain seq x y z
N ILE A 1 7.38 13.82 8.49
CA ILE A 1 6.41 13.37 7.46
C ILE A 1 5.20 12.82 8.20
N ASP A 2 4.02 13.35 7.90
CA ASP A 2 2.76 12.82 8.42
C ASP A 2 2.28 11.70 7.50
N MET A 3 2.31 10.46 8.00
CA MET A 3 1.93 9.28 7.22
C MET A 3 0.43 9.21 6.93
N TYR A 4 -0.43 9.73 7.81
CA TYR A 4 -1.86 9.80 7.54
C TYR A 4 -2.16 10.70 6.33
N ALA A 5 -1.54 11.88 6.29
CA ALA A 5 -1.67 12.80 5.15
C ALA A 5 -1.07 12.19 3.87
N TYR A 6 0.04 11.46 3.97
CA TYR A 6 0.68 10.76 2.86
C TYR A 6 -0.28 9.71 2.26
N PHE A 7 -0.84 8.81 3.09
CA PHE A 7 -1.76 7.79 2.60
C PHE A 7 -3.03 8.39 1.98
N ARG A 8 -3.58 9.44 2.58
CA ARG A 8 -4.77 10.12 2.01
C ARG A 8 -4.52 10.79 0.67
N ARG A 9 -3.31 11.25 0.42
CA ARG A 9 -2.93 11.90 -0.83
C ARG A 9 -2.66 10.89 -1.95
N ASP A 10 -1.93 9.83 -1.64
CA ASP A 10 -1.32 8.95 -2.64
C ASP A 10 -2.05 7.61 -2.83
N PHE A 11 -2.96 7.25 -1.91
CA PHE A 11 -3.69 5.98 -1.96
C PHE A 11 -5.20 6.20 -1.81
N ASN A 12 -5.97 5.44 -2.57
CA ASN A 12 -7.43 5.41 -2.43
C ASN A 12 -7.84 4.17 -1.62
N LEU A 13 -7.99 4.35 -0.31
CA LEU A 13 -8.29 3.27 0.65
C LEU A 13 -9.72 3.40 1.17
N SER A 14 -10.33 2.29 1.54
CA SER A 14 -11.64 2.26 2.19
C SER A 14 -11.60 2.85 3.60
N SER A 15 -10.46 2.74 4.29
CA SER A 15 -10.22 3.29 5.62
C SER A 15 -8.77 3.74 5.77
N TYR A 16 -8.55 4.80 6.54
CA TYR A 16 -7.23 5.34 6.84
C TYR A 16 -6.87 5.20 8.33
N LYS A 17 -7.58 4.36 9.07
CA LYS A 17 -7.18 3.99 10.42
C LYS A 17 -5.88 3.20 10.37
N LEU A 18 -5.01 3.41 11.35
CA LEU A 18 -3.69 2.77 11.37
C LEU A 18 -3.77 1.24 11.27
N ASP A 19 -4.75 0.63 11.94
CA ASP A 19 -4.99 -0.81 11.92
C ASP A 19 -5.32 -1.33 10.51
N ASP A 20 -6.27 -0.66 9.85
CA ASP A 20 -6.72 -1.04 8.49
C ASP A 20 -5.59 -0.87 7.47
N VAL A 21 -4.85 0.24 7.56
CA VAL A 21 -3.70 0.50 6.69
C VAL A 21 -2.58 -0.51 6.95
N ALA A 22 -2.26 -0.80 8.20
CA ALA A 22 -1.26 -1.79 8.55
C ALA A 22 -1.63 -3.18 8.04
N GLY A 23 -2.87 -3.61 8.25
CA GLY A 23 -3.39 -4.89 7.77
C GLY A 23 -3.35 -5.04 6.25
N GLN A 24 -3.54 -3.95 5.53
CA GLN A 24 -3.51 -3.96 4.07
C GLN A 24 -2.08 -4.02 3.51
N PHE A 25 -1.14 -3.26 4.07
CA PHE A 25 0.21 -3.12 3.54
C PHE A 25 1.24 -4.06 4.18
N ILE A 26 1.08 -4.40 5.46
CA ILE A 26 1.94 -5.34 6.18
C ILE A 26 1.21 -6.69 6.26
N SER A 27 1.25 -7.42 5.17
CA SER A 27 0.51 -8.65 5.01
C SER A 27 1.14 -9.54 3.95
N ASP A 28 0.92 -10.84 4.06
CA ASP A 28 1.32 -11.79 3.01
C ASP A 28 0.34 -12.96 2.93
N SER A 29 0.40 -13.68 1.81
CA SER A 29 -0.42 -14.87 1.60
C SER A 29 0.09 -16.04 2.42
N VAL A 30 -0.83 -16.74 3.09
CA VAL A 30 -0.57 -18.02 3.71
C VAL A 30 -0.64 -19.11 2.66
N LYS A 31 0.44 -19.87 2.49
CA LYS A 31 0.55 -20.93 1.47
C LYS A 31 0.06 -22.27 1.97
N TYR A 32 0.25 -22.51 3.27
CA TYR A 32 -0.17 -23.72 3.91
C TYR A 32 -0.50 -23.45 5.38
N VAL A 33 -1.49 -24.16 5.90
CA VAL A 33 -1.91 -24.08 7.30
C VAL A 33 -1.86 -25.49 7.87
N SER A 34 -1.26 -25.63 9.05
CA SER A 34 -1.24 -26.88 9.81
C SER A 34 -1.58 -26.62 11.27
N ASN A 35 -2.22 -27.59 11.86
CA ASN A 35 -2.49 -27.63 13.28
C ASN A 35 -1.54 -28.64 13.92
N SER A 36 -0.85 -28.24 15.00
CA SER A 36 0.11 -29.09 15.71
C SER A 36 0.02 -28.86 17.22
N THR A 37 0.75 -29.65 17.99
CA THR A 37 0.90 -29.45 19.42
C THR A 37 2.35 -29.03 19.71
N HIS A 38 2.52 -27.78 20.14
CA HIS A 38 3.82 -27.23 20.49
C HIS A 38 4.19 -27.62 21.95
N PRO A 39 5.46 -27.99 22.24
CA PRO A 39 5.86 -28.46 23.57
C PRO A 39 5.56 -27.50 24.73
N GLU A 40 5.70 -26.18 24.49
CA GLU A 40 5.51 -25.14 25.51
C GLU A 40 4.16 -24.36 25.37
N LEU A 41 3.61 -24.31 24.19
CA LEU A 41 2.42 -23.47 23.89
C LEU A 41 1.11 -24.28 23.90
N GLY A 42 1.19 -25.61 23.86
CA GLY A 42 0.03 -26.50 23.69
C GLY A 42 -0.45 -26.54 22.25
N ASP A 43 -1.75 -26.59 22.05
CA ASP A 43 -2.34 -26.61 20.72
C ASP A 43 -2.10 -25.29 19.99
N VAL A 44 -1.57 -25.39 18.75
CA VAL A 44 -1.22 -24.26 17.92
C VAL A 44 -1.67 -24.44 16.48
N THR A 45 -1.89 -23.34 15.80
CA THR A 45 -2.04 -23.27 14.34
C THR A 45 -0.82 -22.60 13.74
N GLU A 46 -0.23 -23.25 12.77
CA GLU A 46 0.94 -22.80 12.03
C GLU A 46 0.51 -22.21 10.67
N LEU A 47 0.85 -20.96 10.42
CA LEU A 47 0.58 -20.25 9.16
C LEU A 47 1.89 -20.12 8.38
N CYS A 48 2.02 -20.87 7.29
CA CYS A 48 3.22 -20.88 6.45
C CYS A 48 3.14 -19.73 5.42
N SER A 49 4.05 -18.78 5.52
CA SER A 49 4.15 -17.62 4.64
C SER A 49 5.55 -17.49 4.05
N LYS A 50 5.70 -16.78 2.93
CA LYS A 50 7.01 -16.54 2.33
C LYS A 50 7.70 -15.34 2.98
N ASN A 51 6.95 -14.33 3.36
CA ASN A 51 7.49 -13.10 3.90
C ASN A 51 6.73 -12.69 5.18
N LEU A 52 7.46 -12.30 6.21
CA LEU A 52 6.90 -11.86 7.48
C LEU A 52 6.70 -10.35 7.56
N MET A 53 7.21 -9.58 6.60
CA MET A 53 7.06 -8.12 6.54
C MET A 53 7.43 -7.35 7.82
N GLY A 54 8.33 -7.91 8.64
CA GLY A 54 8.75 -7.32 9.91
C GLY A 54 7.88 -7.69 11.11
N LEU A 55 7.02 -8.70 10.98
CA LEU A 55 6.24 -9.26 12.08
C LEU A 55 7.16 -9.87 13.14
N ASN A 56 6.84 -9.67 14.41
CA ASN A 56 7.60 -10.18 15.55
C ASN A 56 6.70 -10.98 16.50
N VAL A 57 7.32 -11.78 17.33
CA VAL A 57 6.62 -12.49 18.42
C VAL A 57 6.00 -11.46 19.37
N GLY A 58 4.73 -11.65 19.71
CA GLY A 58 3.93 -10.75 20.53
C GLY A 58 3.18 -9.66 19.74
N ASP A 59 3.37 -9.57 18.43
CA ASP A 59 2.51 -8.75 17.56
C ASP A 59 1.15 -9.42 17.35
N PHE A 60 0.20 -8.63 16.87
CA PHE A 60 -1.15 -9.09 16.55
C PHE A 60 -1.33 -9.23 15.05
N ILE A 61 -2.03 -10.28 14.64
CA ILE A 61 -2.46 -10.46 13.24
C ILE A 61 -3.95 -10.73 13.18
N HIS A 62 -4.56 -10.40 12.07
CA HIS A 62 -5.85 -10.91 11.65
C HIS A 62 -5.67 -11.83 10.43
N ILE A 63 -6.64 -12.68 10.18
CA ILE A 63 -6.65 -13.61 9.05
C ILE A 63 -7.81 -13.23 8.14
N GLU A 64 -7.51 -13.02 6.87
CA GLU A 64 -8.47 -12.71 5.81
C GLU A 64 -8.63 -13.94 4.92
N LEU A 65 -9.87 -14.30 4.64
CA LEU A 65 -10.26 -15.38 3.74
C LEU A 65 -10.91 -14.77 2.49
N THR A 66 -10.27 -14.92 1.35
CA THR A 66 -10.75 -14.36 0.08
C THR A 66 -11.27 -15.48 -0.82
N GLY A 67 -12.56 -15.43 -1.12
CA GLY A 67 -13.24 -16.22 -2.13
C GLY A 67 -13.83 -15.32 -3.20
N PHE A 68 -15.16 -15.31 -3.36
CA PHE A 68 -15.87 -14.30 -4.16
C PHE A 68 -15.94 -12.95 -3.44
N THR A 69 -15.97 -12.97 -2.12
CA THR A 69 -15.82 -11.82 -1.22
C THR A 69 -14.61 -12.03 -0.33
N ALA A 70 -14.06 -10.94 0.20
CA ALA A 70 -13.01 -10.98 1.22
C ALA A 70 -13.67 -10.78 2.59
N ASP A 71 -13.49 -11.75 3.49
CA ASP A 71 -14.07 -11.72 4.83
C ASP A 71 -12.97 -12.01 5.86
N TYR A 72 -13.06 -11.39 7.02
CA TYR A 72 -12.15 -11.71 8.12
C TYR A 72 -12.58 -12.99 8.84
N PHE A 73 -11.60 -13.83 9.13
CA PHE A 73 -11.82 -15.03 9.92
C PHE A 73 -12.28 -14.68 11.35
N ASN A 74 -13.27 -15.41 11.86
CA ASN A 74 -13.89 -15.19 13.18
C ASN A 74 -14.27 -13.72 13.43
N ASP A 75 -14.99 -13.08 12.49
CA ASP A 75 -15.47 -11.71 12.61
C ASP A 75 -14.36 -10.67 12.91
N GLY A 76 -13.15 -10.91 12.41
CA GLY A 76 -12.01 -10.03 12.60
C GLY A 76 -11.27 -10.23 13.92
N GLN A 77 -11.39 -11.42 14.53
CA GLN A 77 -10.60 -11.78 15.69
C GLN A 77 -9.11 -11.58 15.41
N LYS A 78 -8.42 -11.00 16.40
CA LYS A 78 -6.98 -10.79 16.38
C LYS A 78 -6.27 -11.90 17.12
N PHE A 79 -5.18 -12.37 16.55
CA PHE A 79 -4.37 -13.45 17.08
C PHE A 79 -3.00 -12.93 17.47
N ILE A 80 -2.53 -13.29 18.66
CA ILE A 80 -1.16 -12.98 19.09
C ILE A 80 -0.21 -13.96 18.42
N VAL A 81 0.84 -13.45 17.81
CA VAL A 81 1.95 -14.25 17.31
C VAL A 81 2.70 -14.82 18.51
N ALA A 82 2.54 -16.12 18.74
CA ALA A 82 3.11 -16.81 19.89
C ALA A 82 4.56 -17.20 19.66
N ASP A 83 4.91 -17.58 18.43
CA ASP A 83 6.27 -17.88 18.00
C ASP A 83 6.43 -17.65 16.47
N ILE A 84 7.69 -17.56 16.02
CA ILE A 84 8.06 -17.44 14.61
C ILE A 84 9.22 -18.37 14.30
N GLU A 85 9.00 -19.32 13.40
CA GLU A 85 10.06 -20.19 12.90
C GLU A 85 10.48 -19.76 11.49
N LEU A 86 11.75 -19.36 11.35
CA LEU A 86 12.29 -18.90 10.06
C LEU A 86 12.83 -20.08 9.26
N ASN A 87 12.56 -20.07 7.95
CA ASN A 87 13.09 -21.05 7.00
C ASN A 87 12.80 -22.50 7.39
N LYS A 88 11.63 -22.78 7.95
CA LYS A 88 11.17 -24.15 8.27
C LYS A 88 10.85 -24.90 7.00
N SER A 89 11.42 -26.11 6.85
CA SER A 89 11.04 -27.02 5.77
C SER A 89 9.72 -27.71 6.12
N VAL A 90 8.70 -27.48 5.32
CA VAL A 90 7.37 -28.07 5.51
C VAL A 90 7.03 -28.92 4.30
N THR A 91 6.70 -30.17 4.56
CA THR A 91 6.23 -31.13 3.54
C THR A 91 4.72 -31.19 3.57
N HIS A 92 4.10 -30.97 2.43
CA HIS A 92 2.65 -31.01 2.30
C HIS A 92 2.22 -31.55 0.92
N MET A 93 0.98 -32.03 0.83
CA MET A 93 0.43 -32.61 -0.40
C MET A 93 -0.16 -31.50 -1.27
N VAL A 94 0.35 -31.37 -2.49
CA VAL A 94 -0.19 -30.46 -3.52
C VAL A 94 -0.66 -31.30 -4.70
N LYS A 95 -1.96 -31.29 -4.98
CA LYS A 95 -2.56 -32.07 -6.08
C LYS A 95 -2.16 -33.55 -6.12
N GLY A 96 -1.96 -34.16 -4.92
CA GLY A 96 -1.58 -35.58 -4.80
C GLY A 96 -0.08 -35.86 -4.95
N VAL A 97 0.75 -34.84 -5.03
CA VAL A 97 2.22 -34.93 -5.00
C VAL A 97 2.73 -34.35 -3.69
N GLU A 98 3.68 -35.04 -3.08
CA GLU A 98 4.35 -34.55 -1.87
C GLU A 98 5.40 -33.52 -2.26
N GLU A 99 5.23 -32.28 -1.79
CA GLU A 99 6.15 -31.18 -2.00
C GLU A 99 6.74 -30.71 -0.69
N THR A 100 8.06 -30.57 -0.65
CA THR A 100 8.78 -29.98 0.49
C THR A 100 9.23 -28.57 0.11
N ASN A 101 8.71 -27.60 0.81
CA ASN A 101 9.02 -26.18 0.58
C ASN A 101 9.48 -25.51 1.88
N THR A 102 10.29 -24.46 1.73
CA THR A 102 10.75 -23.67 2.88
C THR A 102 9.86 -22.46 3.08
N TYR A 103 9.35 -22.29 4.28
CA TYR A 103 8.49 -21.20 4.70
C TYR A 103 8.97 -20.54 5.97
N ASN A 104 8.55 -19.31 6.18
CA ASN A 104 8.53 -18.70 7.50
C ASN A 104 7.17 -19.00 8.12
N VAL A 105 7.17 -19.56 9.32
CA VAL A 105 5.97 -20.04 9.99
C VAL A 105 5.60 -19.12 11.13
N ILE A 106 4.39 -18.62 11.09
CA ILE A 106 3.77 -17.84 12.16
C ILE A 106 2.96 -18.80 13.02
N VAL A 107 3.24 -18.85 14.30
CA VAL A 107 2.56 -19.73 15.25
C VAL A 107 1.57 -18.92 16.08
N ILE A 108 0.30 -19.33 16.05
CA ILE A 108 -0.76 -18.76 16.89
C ILE A 108 -1.33 -19.82 17.81
N LYS A 109 -1.69 -19.44 19.04
CA LYS A 109 -2.27 -20.38 20.03
C LYS A 109 -3.68 -20.76 19.66
N GLY A 110 -3.97 -22.04 19.78
CA GLY A 110 -5.28 -22.65 19.52
C GLY A 110 -5.32 -23.42 18.22
N HIS A 111 -6.31 -24.30 18.11
CA HIS A 111 -6.60 -25.09 16.92
C HIS A 111 -7.67 -24.39 16.10
N TYR A 112 -7.31 -23.92 14.90
CA TYR A 112 -8.24 -23.24 14.00
C TYR A 112 -8.33 -23.98 12.67
N GLU A 113 -9.55 -24.27 12.24
CA GLU A 113 -9.82 -24.83 10.92
C GLU A 113 -10.08 -23.68 9.95
N LEU A 114 -9.14 -23.47 9.04
CA LEU A 114 -9.24 -22.48 7.99
C LEU A 114 -9.71 -23.15 6.69
N ASP A 115 -10.63 -22.49 6.00
CA ASP A 115 -11.14 -22.99 4.71
C ASP A 115 -10.07 -22.89 3.62
N ASN A 116 -9.38 -23.99 3.36
CA ASN A 116 -8.32 -24.11 2.36
C ASN A 116 -8.84 -23.96 0.90
N SER A 117 -10.14 -23.92 0.65
CA SER A 117 -10.71 -23.60 -0.66
C SER A 117 -10.61 -22.11 -1.00
N LYS A 118 -10.41 -21.26 0.01
CA LYS A 118 -10.24 -19.81 -0.10
C LYS A 118 -8.76 -19.43 -0.08
N SER A 119 -8.45 -18.28 -0.64
CA SER A 119 -7.13 -17.69 -0.48
C SER A 119 -7.02 -17.11 0.93
N ILE A 120 -6.01 -17.58 1.67
CA ILE A 120 -5.76 -17.16 3.05
C ILE A 120 -4.64 -16.13 3.05
N LYS A 121 -4.85 -15.03 3.78
CA LYS A 121 -3.87 -13.96 3.94
C LYS A 121 -3.82 -13.56 5.42
N TRP A 122 -2.65 -13.36 5.96
CA TRP A 122 -2.49 -12.70 7.25
C TRP A 122 -2.18 -11.22 7.05
N GLY A 123 -2.66 -10.38 7.94
CA GLY A 123 -2.35 -8.96 7.98
C GLY A 123 -2.03 -8.53 9.40
N MET A 124 -1.05 -7.62 9.54
CA MET A 124 -0.69 -7.08 10.84
C MET A 124 -1.87 -6.28 11.41
N ALA A 125 -2.16 -6.52 12.68
CA ALA A 125 -3.20 -5.83 13.44
C ALA A 125 -2.57 -5.15 14.66
N LYS A 126 -3.33 -4.29 15.32
CA LYS A 126 -2.91 -3.71 16.59
C LYS A 126 -3.78 -4.24 17.74
N ASP A 127 -3.27 -4.10 18.95
CA ASP A 127 -4.01 -4.40 20.16
C ASP A 127 -5.25 -3.51 20.28
N ASP A 128 -6.35 -4.06 20.80
CA ASP A 128 -7.60 -3.33 20.99
C ASP A 128 -7.62 -2.66 22.37
N VAL A 129 -6.93 -1.52 22.49
CA VAL A 129 -7.01 -0.68 23.67
C VAL A 129 -7.92 0.51 23.38
N THR A 130 -9.09 0.53 24.01
CA THR A 130 -10.06 1.61 23.81
C THR A 130 -9.64 2.90 24.54
N PRO A 131 -10.11 4.08 24.12
CA PRO A 131 -9.86 5.31 24.86
C PRO A 131 -10.27 5.24 26.34
N GLN A 132 -11.35 4.51 26.65
CA GLN A 132 -11.80 4.28 28.01
C GLN A 132 -10.81 3.43 28.81
N ASP A 133 -10.23 2.40 28.18
CA ASP A 133 -9.19 1.59 28.80
C ASP A 133 -7.93 2.41 29.04
N ILE A 134 -7.52 3.27 28.12
CA ILE A 134 -6.37 4.17 28.31
C ILE A 134 -6.59 5.04 29.54
N PHE A 135 -7.78 5.65 29.70
CA PHE A 135 -8.09 6.48 30.87
C PHE A 135 -8.12 5.68 32.18
N ARG A 136 -8.63 4.46 32.16
CA ARG A 136 -8.67 3.56 33.30
C ARG A 136 -7.27 3.08 33.69
N LEU A 137 -6.52 2.53 32.74
CA LEU A 137 -5.21 1.94 32.94
C LEU A 137 -4.14 2.98 33.31
N SER A 138 -4.21 4.21 32.78
CA SER A 138 -3.25 5.26 33.12
C SER A 138 -3.34 5.72 34.59
N LYS A 139 -4.50 5.55 35.22
CA LYS A 139 -4.70 5.83 36.65
C LYS A 139 -4.46 4.60 37.55
N GLY A 140 -4.19 3.46 36.97
CA GLY A 140 -4.00 2.18 37.67
C GLY A 140 -2.59 1.96 38.21
N SER A 141 -2.25 0.69 38.37
CA SER A 141 -0.96 0.23 38.86
C SER A 141 0.19 0.50 37.88
N ALA A 142 1.42 0.20 38.27
CA ALA A 142 2.57 0.28 37.37
C ALA A 142 2.44 -0.70 36.18
N SER A 143 1.87 -1.89 36.42
CA SER A 143 1.57 -2.86 35.35
C SER A 143 0.50 -2.37 34.39
N ASP A 144 -0.53 -1.69 34.84
CA ASP A 144 -1.56 -1.11 33.98
C ASP A 144 -0.99 -0.01 33.09
N ARG A 145 -0.15 0.85 33.65
CA ARG A 145 0.55 1.90 32.86
C ARG A 145 1.52 1.30 31.83
N ALA A 146 2.14 0.15 32.15
CA ALA A 146 3.01 -0.57 31.20
C ALA A 146 2.24 -1.06 29.98
N ILE A 147 0.99 -1.50 30.13
CA ILE A 147 0.11 -1.88 29.01
C ILE A 147 -0.09 -0.69 28.07
N VAL A 148 -0.43 0.50 28.61
CA VAL A 148 -0.60 1.73 27.80
C VAL A 148 0.69 2.12 27.10
N ALA A 149 1.83 2.01 27.79
CA ALA A 149 3.13 2.31 27.19
C ALA A 149 3.48 1.34 26.05
N LYS A 150 3.25 0.04 26.24
CA LYS A 150 3.44 -0.99 25.20
C LYS A 150 2.58 -0.69 23.96
N TYR A 151 1.31 -0.38 24.17
CA TYR A 151 0.37 0.01 23.11
C TYR A 151 0.88 1.23 22.32
N CYS A 152 1.33 2.26 23.00
CA CYS A 152 1.86 3.48 22.36
C CYS A 152 3.13 3.17 21.53
N ILE A 153 4.04 2.35 22.06
CA ILE A 153 5.26 1.93 21.34
C ILE A 153 4.87 1.13 20.08
N GLN A 154 3.90 0.24 20.19
CA GLN A 154 3.45 -0.57 19.06
C GLN A 154 2.84 0.29 17.95
N ASP A 155 2.01 1.29 18.28
CA ASP A 155 1.47 2.23 17.30
C ASP A 155 2.60 3.00 16.58
N CYS A 156 3.65 3.41 17.29
CA CYS A 156 4.83 4.04 16.68
C CYS A 156 5.58 3.08 15.74
N ASN A 157 5.78 1.85 16.17
CA ASN A 157 6.46 0.83 15.37
C ASN A 157 5.70 0.51 14.08
N LEU A 158 4.36 0.42 14.13
CA LEU A 158 3.52 0.22 12.94
C LEU A 158 3.74 1.32 11.90
N VAL A 159 3.83 2.58 12.32
CA VAL A 159 4.10 3.69 11.41
C VAL A 159 5.48 3.53 10.76
N HIS A 160 6.51 3.13 11.50
CA HIS A 160 7.83 2.86 10.93
C HIS A 160 7.82 1.68 9.94
N HIS A 161 7.13 0.59 10.28
CA HIS A 161 6.97 -0.54 9.35
C HIS A 161 6.28 -0.13 8.06
N LEU A 162 5.22 0.68 8.14
CA LEU A 162 4.54 1.23 6.96
C LEU A 162 5.46 2.11 6.12
N MET A 163 6.22 3.03 6.74
CA MET A 163 7.18 3.88 6.05
C MET A 163 8.22 3.07 5.27
N ASN A 164 8.75 2.02 5.90
CA ASN A 164 9.73 1.12 5.28
C ASN A 164 9.09 0.28 4.19
N LYS A 165 7.87 -0.21 4.41
CA LYS A 165 7.17 -1.08 3.45
C LYS A 165 6.90 -0.41 2.11
N ILE A 166 6.57 0.87 2.11
CA ILE A 166 6.27 1.65 0.90
C ILE A 166 7.42 2.56 0.48
N ASP A 167 8.61 2.38 1.09
CA ASP A 167 9.84 3.10 0.75
C ASP A 167 9.68 4.64 0.65
N VAL A 168 8.92 5.23 1.58
CA VAL A 168 8.57 6.66 1.55
C VAL A 168 9.80 7.56 1.43
N ILE A 169 10.81 7.33 2.26
CA ILE A 169 12.01 8.17 2.30
C ILE A 169 12.81 8.02 1.01
N THR A 170 13.04 6.78 0.57
CA THR A 170 13.73 6.50 -0.70
C THR A 170 12.99 7.14 -1.87
N GLY A 171 11.66 7.02 -1.92
CA GLY A 171 10.84 7.65 -2.94
C GLY A 171 11.00 9.18 -2.99
N TYR A 172 11.01 9.84 -1.84
CA TYR A 172 11.25 11.29 -1.78
C TYR A 172 12.68 11.66 -2.19
N VAL A 173 13.69 10.91 -1.78
CA VAL A 173 15.08 11.15 -2.18
C VAL A 173 15.23 11.03 -3.69
N GLU A 174 14.74 9.96 -4.29
CA GLU A 174 14.83 9.74 -5.74
C GLU A 174 14.05 10.79 -6.52
N MET A 175 12.82 11.13 -6.10
CA MET A 175 12.06 12.20 -6.75
C MET A 175 12.76 13.57 -6.64
N SER A 176 13.34 13.88 -5.48
CA SER A 176 14.15 15.09 -5.26
C SER A 176 15.34 15.17 -6.22
N ARG A 177 16.03 14.07 -6.43
CA ARG A 177 17.17 13.96 -7.37
C ARG A 177 16.71 14.13 -8.82
N ILE A 178 15.64 13.47 -9.23
CA ILE A 178 15.09 13.58 -10.59
C ILE A 178 14.67 15.02 -10.89
N CYS A 179 13.86 15.60 -10.02
CA CYS A 179 13.30 16.95 -10.22
C CYS A 179 14.27 18.07 -9.85
N SER A 180 15.40 17.77 -9.18
CA SER A 180 16.36 18.77 -8.65
C SER A 180 15.69 19.81 -7.74
N VAL A 181 14.86 19.34 -6.81
CA VAL A 181 14.19 20.17 -5.81
C VAL A 181 14.49 19.67 -4.40
N PRO A 182 14.48 20.53 -3.38
CA PRO A 182 14.57 20.08 -1.99
C PRO A 182 13.43 19.13 -1.63
N ILE A 183 13.68 18.16 -0.75
CA ILE A 183 12.66 17.20 -0.29
C ILE A 183 11.44 17.93 0.30
N SER A 184 11.66 19.04 1.00
CA SER A 184 10.57 19.86 1.56
C SER A 184 9.59 20.35 0.49
N PHE A 185 10.03 20.58 -0.74
CA PHE A 185 9.13 20.98 -1.84
C PHE A 185 8.20 19.84 -2.26
N LEU A 186 8.66 18.60 -2.17
CA LEU A 186 7.84 17.42 -2.47
C LEU A 186 6.72 17.21 -1.44
N VAL A 187 6.95 17.65 -0.22
CA VAL A 187 5.98 17.53 0.88
C VAL A 187 5.01 18.71 0.90
N PHE A 188 5.52 19.95 0.76
CA PHE A 188 4.74 21.17 1.01
C PHE A 188 4.28 21.90 -0.25
N ARG A 189 4.78 21.54 -1.43
CA ARG A 189 4.43 22.18 -2.69
C ARG A 189 3.69 21.23 -3.63
N GLY A 190 2.90 21.79 -4.54
CA GLY A 190 2.17 21.02 -5.54
C GLY A 190 3.08 20.43 -6.64
N GLN A 191 2.46 19.72 -7.58
CA GLN A 191 3.18 19.02 -8.65
C GLN A 191 3.89 19.98 -9.63
N GLY A 192 3.37 21.22 -9.83
CA GLY A 192 3.92 22.20 -10.77
C GLY A 192 5.39 22.51 -10.55
N ILE A 193 5.84 22.62 -9.28
CA ILE A 193 7.24 22.92 -9.00
C ILE A 193 8.19 21.79 -9.42
N LYS A 194 7.76 20.54 -9.36
CA LYS A 194 8.52 19.38 -9.82
C LYS A 194 8.74 19.46 -11.33
N LEU A 195 7.66 19.71 -12.08
CA LEU A 195 7.70 19.83 -13.53
C LEU A 195 8.60 21.01 -13.96
N THR A 196 8.36 22.19 -13.39
CA THR A 196 9.12 23.42 -13.75
C THR A 196 10.62 23.22 -13.51
N SER A 197 11.00 22.69 -12.34
CA SER A 197 12.41 22.46 -12.02
C SER A 197 13.03 21.39 -12.90
N TYR A 198 12.30 20.29 -13.17
CA TYR A 198 12.79 19.23 -14.06
C TYR A 198 13.01 19.75 -15.50
N VAL A 199 12.06 20.50 -16.04
CA VAL A 199 12.17 21.11 -17.39
C VAL A 199 13.33 22.08 -17.43
N ALA A 200 13.44 22.98 -16.45
CA ALA A 200 14.56 23.93 -16.37
C ALA A 200 15.92 23.21 -16.32
N LYS A 201 16.04 22.12 -15.56
CA LYS A 201 17.24 21.28 -15.55
C LYS A 201 17.53 20.69 -16.93
N LYS A 202 16.52 20.17 -17.62
CA LYS A 202 16.68 19.58 -18.96
C LYS A 202 17.02 20.63 -20.02
N CYS A 203 16.46 21.82 -19.93
CA CYS A 203 16.81 22.94 -20.79
C CYS A 203 18.29 23.33 -20.60
N ARG A 204 18.74 23.46 -19.35
CA ARG A 204 20.15 23.71 -19.04
C ARG A 204 21.08 22.62 -19.57
N ASP A 205 20.74 21.34 -19.38
CA ASP A 205 21.55 20.21 -19.82
C ASP A 205 21.67 20.14 -21.37
N LYS A 206 20.74 20.77 -22.08
CA LYS A 206 20.68 20.82 -23.56
C LYS A 206 21.08 22.20 -24.12
N ASP A 207 21.55 23.13 -23.31
CA ASP A 207 21.83 24.51 -23.70
C ASP A 207 20.66 25.21 -24.42
N THR A 208 19.44 24.90 -23.98
CA THR A 208 18.19 25.42 -24.54
C THR A 208 17.53 26.36 -23.55
N LEU A 209 16.94 27.45 -24.02
CA LEU A 209 16.20 28.37 -23.17
C LEU A 209 14.82 27.79 -22.81
N MET A 210 14.42 27.99 -21.56
CA MET A 210 13.05 27.71 -21.16
C MET A 210 12.14 28.88 -21.61
N PRO A 211 11.03 28.63 -22.32
CA PRO A 211 10.14 29.69 -22.76
C PRO A 211 9.48 30.41 -21.57
N ASP A 212 9.44 31.74 -21.65
CA ASP A 212 8.64 32.56 -20.73
C ASP A 212 7.20 32.59 -21.24
N LEU A 213 6.32 31.90 -20.55
CA LEU A 213 4.93 31.80 -20.94
C LEU A 213 4.15 32.96 -20.33
N GLU A 214 3.56 33.81 -21.18
CA GLU A 214 2.63 34.82 -20.73
C GLU A 214 1.45 34.19 -19.97
N LYS A 215 1.22 34.68 -18.75
CA LYS A 215 0.05 34.28 -17.98
C LYS A 215 -1.19 34.97 -18.59
N THR A 216 -1.87 34.26 -19.45
CA THR A 216 -3.19 34.71 -19.93
C THR A 216 -4.22 34.47 -18.84
N TRP A 217 -4.73 35.52 -18.24
CA TRP A 217 -5.87 35.51 -17.32
C TRP A 217 -7.17 35.35 -18.14
N LYS A 218 -7.35 34.16 -18.74
CA LYS A 218 -8.65 33.82 -19.31
C LYS A 218 -9.44 33.10 -18.24
N GLU A 219 -10.58 33.68 -17.85
CA GLU A 219 -11.56 33.05 -16.94
C GLU A 219 -12.24 31.83 -17.58
N GLU A 220 -12.20 31.73 -18.90
CA GLU A 220 -12.77 30.63 -19.67
C GLU A 220 -11.75 29.52 -19.82
N GLY A 221 -12.07 28.33 -19.23
CA GLY A 221 -11.32 27.11 -19.47
C GLY A 221 -11.42 26.66 -20.94
N TYR A 222 -10.54 25.77 -21.36
CA TYR A 222 -10.68 25.14 -22.68
C TYR A 222 -11.74 24.02 -22.61
N GLU A 223 -12.35 23.71 -23.73
CA GLU A 223 -13.33 22.65 -23.89
C GLU A 223 -12.65 21.29 -23.65
N GLY A 224 -13.28 20.43 -22.85
CA GLY A 224 -12.74 19.08 -22.51
C GLY A 224 -12.87 18.12 -23.69
N ALA A 225 -12.38 16.90 -23.48
CA ALA A 225 -12.47 15.82 -24.44
C ALA A 225 -13.94 15.42 -24.73
N ILE A 226 -14.22 15.03 -25.97
CA ILE A 226 -15.51 14.44 -26.34
C ILE A 226 -15.63 13.07 -25.69
N VAL A 227 -16.60 12.89 -24.81
CA VAL A 227 -16.89 11.64 -24.14
C VAL A 227 -18.22 11.11 -24.67
N LEU A 228 -18.17 9.96 -25.33
CA LEU A 228 -19.39 9.30 -25.79
C LEU A 228 -20.19 8.74 -24.60
N PRO A 229 -21.51 8.92 -24.57
CA PRO A 229 -22.31 8.35 -23.49
C PRO A 229 -22.21 6.80 -23.50
N PRO A 230 -22.00 6.17 -22.34
CA PRO A 230 -21.88 4.74 -22.26
C PRO A 230 -23.24 4.06 -22.56
N LYS A 231 -23.19 2.94 -23.27
CA LYS A 231 -24.35 2.06 -23.39
C LYS A 231 -24.42 1.21 -22.13
N CYS A 232 -25.11 1.72 -21.10
CA CYS A 232 -25.25 1.07 -19.81
C CYS A 232 -26.06 -0.24 -19.95
N SER A 233 -25.39 -1.37 -19.84
CA SER A 233 -26.01 -2.71 -19.91
C SER A 233 -25.10 -3.73 -19.24
N MET A 234 -25.66 -4.93 -19.01
CA MET A 234 -24.88 -6.10 -18.60
C MET A 234 -24.56 -6.91 -19.86
N TYR A 235 -23.28 -7.06 -20.15
CA TYR A 235 -22.79 -7.77 -21.34
C TYR A 235 -22.31 -9.17 -20.94
N MET A 236 -23.18 -10.18 -21.10
CA MET A 236 -22.90 -11.55 -20.67
C MET A 236 -22.69 -12.52 -21.84
N ASP A 237 -23.13 -12.16 -23.04
CA ASP A 237 -23.15 -13.09 -24.19
C ASP A 237 -21.79 -13.11 -24.91
N ASN A 238 -21.07 -12.00 -24.91
CA ASN A 238 -19.77 -11.88 -25.59
C ASN A 238 -18.73 -11.23 -24.68
N PRO A 239 -17.46 -11.63 -24.78
CA PRO A 239 -16.36 -10.96 -24.08
C PRO A 239 -16.26 -9.50 -24.53
N VAL A 240 -16.10 -8.60 -23.57
CA VAL A 240 -15.86 -7.18 -23.85
C VAL A 240 -14.36 -6.88 -23.64
N ALA A 241 -13.68 -6.45 -24.70
CA ALA A 241 -12.30 -6.02 -24.61
C ALA A 241 -12.24 -4.53 -24.20
N CYS A 242 -11.44 -4.23 -23.19
CA CYS A 242 -11.10 -2.86 -22.82
C CYS A 242 -9.74 -2.51 -23.41
N VAL A 243 -9.68 -1.52 -24.29
CA VAL A 243 -8.44 -1.11 -24.95
C VAL A 243 -8.17 0.35 -24.58
N ASP A 244 -6.94 0.62 -24.17
CA ASP A 244 -6.48 1.96 -23.80
C ASP A 244 -5.18 2.32 -24.54
N TYR A 245 -5.01 3.60 -24.87
CA TYR A 245 -3.77 4.12 -25.42
C TYR A 245 -2.75 4.34 -24.31
N SER A 246 -1.55 3.81 -24.45
CA SER A 246 -0.48 4.09 -23.51
C SER A 246 -0.09 5.57 -23.55
N SER A 247 -0.37 6.30 -22.46
CA SER A 247 -0.07 7.74 -22.33
C SER A 247 -0.59 8.55 -23.52
N LEU A 248 -1.90 8.53 -23.78
CA LEU A 248 -2.52 9.15 -24.96
C LEU A 248 -2.04 10.58 -25.23
N TYR A 249 -2.11 11.48 -24.24
CA TYR A 249 -1.74 12.87 -24.42
C TYR A 249 -0.23 13.05 -24.69
N PRO A 250 0.68 12.52 -23.90
CA PRO A 250 2.12 12.61 -24.19
C PRO A 250 2.49 11.99 -25.53
N SER A 251 1.93 10.83 -25.86
CA SER A 251 2.21 10.17 -27.15
C SER A 251 1.72 10.97 -28.34
N SER A 252 0.55 11.59 -28.23
CA SER A 252 0.02 12.46 -29.28
C SER A 252 0.84 13.75 -29.44
N MET A 253 1.27 14.37 -28.33
CA MET A 253 2.14 15.54 -28.36
C MET A 253 3.47 15.24 -29.07
N ILE A 254 4.08 14.09 -28.75
CA ILE A 254 5.33 13.65 -29.39
C ILE A 254 5.11 13.36 -30.87
N SER A 255 4.08 12.61 -31.20
CA SER A 255 3.77 12.18 -32.58
C SER A 255 3.47 13.35 -33.51
N GLN A 256 2.79 14.36 -33.00
CA GLN A 256 2.37 15.54 -33.79
C GLN A 256 3.30 16.76 -33.57
N ASN A 257 4.38 16.59 -32.82
CA ASN A 257 5.34 17.65 -32.48
C ASN A 257 4.68 18.88 -31.83
N TYR A 258 3.70 18.66 -30.92
CA TYR A 258 3.08 19.78 -30.21
C TYR A 258 4.03 20.25 -29.09
N SER A 259 4.56 21.45 -29.25
CA SER A 259 5.40 22.13 -28.27
C SER A 259 5.21 23.63 -28.32
N HIS A 260 5.76 24.34 -27.33
CA HIS A 260 5.78 25.81 -27.39
C HIS A 260 6.64 26.33 -28.53
N ASP A 261 7.68 25.60 -28.95
CA ASP A 261 8.58 25.97 -30.02
C ASP A 261 7.95 25.78 -31.42
N SER A 262 6.94 24.91 -31.54
CA SER A 262 6.19 24.68 -32.76
C SER A 262 4.98 25.60 -32.91
N LYS A 263 4.73 26.51 -31.94
CA LYS A 263 3.61 27.44 -31.97
C LYS A 263 3.86 28.56 -33.00
N VAL A 264 2.95 28.71 -33.96
CA VAL A 264 2.96 29.80 -34.89
C VAL A 264 2.11 30.99 -34.39
N TRP A 265 2.57 32.23 -34.62
CA TRP A 265 1.97 33.44 -34.10
C TRP A 265 1.14 34.20 -35.14
N SER A 266 1.26 33.84 -36.39
CA SER A 266 0.49 34.44 -37.48
C SER A 266 -0.08 33.35 -38.39
N LYS A 267 -1.23 33.67 -39.01
CA LYS A 267 -1.90 32.80 -39.99
C LYS A 267 -1.08 32.54 -41.26
N GLU A 268 -0.01 33.29 -41.46
CA GLU A 268 0.86 33.17 -42.61
C GLU A 268 1.69 31.87 -42.58
N TYR A 269 1.77 31.25 -41.42
CA TYR A 269 2.52 30.01 -41.18
C TYR A 269 1.64 28.84 -40.77
N ASP A 270 0.31 28.97 -40.86
CA ASP A 270 -0.63 27.88 -40.60
C ASP A 270 -0.69 26.86 -41.73
#